data_a37c86d71158a79628186736ec94feb5
#
_entry.id   a37c86d71158a79628186736ec94feb5
#
_cell.length_a   1.000
_cell.length_b   1.000
_cell.length_c   1.000
_cell.angle_alpha   90.00
_cell.angle_beta   90.00
_cell.angle_gamma   90.00
#
_symmetry.space_group_name_H-M   'P 1'
#
loop_
_entity.id
_entity.type
_entity.pdbx_description
1 polymer ?
#
loop_
_entity_poly.entity_id
_entity_poly.type
_entity_poly.pdbx_seq_one_letter_code
_entity_poly.pdbx_strand_id
1 'polypeptide(L)'
;MAIALCIHSNIGGTQQPEFWVIPAGLVITVGMAPVFADGFSYIASSVAVWLVVSWGQVNAMLRMDDANWIVLMTVSGFGLGILLNRLFVAERKKTFLVQRELIRLSFKDALTGINNRRGLMETLQDIHAIASAGDFYFLLIDIDDFKKINDTSGHDVGDRVLIEVASVIGRHAEGYPHGRLGGEEFGVVFNGRADAAQAFAERIREHVASLRIAGHVVTISIGMARLEASTDLGDTVRLADQGLYEAKQRGKNRYVLKP
;
A
#
# COMPACT_ATOMS: atom_id res chain seq x y z
N MET A 1 -2.79 15.71 -30.27
CA MET A 1 -3.32 15.86 -31.64
C MET A 1 -4.12 17.15 -31.82
N ALA A 2 -5.16 17.44 -31.03
CA ALA A 2 -5.98 18.68 -31.16
C ALA A 2 -5.13 19.98 -31.12
N ILE A 3 -4.19 20.10 -30.21
CA ILE A 3 -3.28 21.25 -30.10
C ILE A 3 -2.42 21.41 -31.36
N ALA A 4 -1.90 20.32 -31.93
CA ALA A 4 -1.09 20.34 -33.15
C ALA A 4 -1.92 20.82 -34.37
N LEU A 5 -3.17 20.38 -34.49
CA LEU A 5 -4.10 20.83 -35.53
C LEU A 5 -4.46 22.31 -35.39
N CYS A 6 -4.71 22.78 -34.17
CA CYS A 6 -4.99 24.17 -33.89
C CYS A 6 -3.79 25.07 -34.24
N ILE A 7 -2.57 24.66 -33.87
CA ILE A 7 -1.35 25.38 -34.21
C ILE A 7 -1.11 25.39 -35.73
N HIS A 8 -1.28 24.23 -36.40
CA HIS A 8 -1.15 24.15 -37.86
C HIS A 8 -2.12 25.13 -38.58
N SER A 9 -3.38 25.19 -38.16
CA SER A 9 -4.37 26.13 -38.71
C SER A 9 -3.98 27.58 -38.51
N ASN A 10 -3.42 27.94 -37.33
CA ASN A 10 -2.98 29.31 -37.08
C ASN A 10 -1.70 29.66 -37.86
N ILE A 11 -0.74 28.72 -37.97
CA ILE A 11 0.47 28.92 -38.75
C ILE A 11 0.13 29.19 -40.25
N GLY A 12 -0.82 28.44 -40.84
CA GLY A 12 -1.23 28.59 -42.22
C GLY A 12 -1.81 29.99 -42.56
N GLY A 13 -2.25 30.76 -41.57
CA GLY A 13 -2.73 32.11 -41.72
C GLY A 13 -1.62 33.22 -41.64
N THR A 14 -0.39 32.87 -41.40
CA THR A 14 0.74 33.85 -41.31
C THR A 14 1.37 34.16 -42.67
N GLN A 15 2.11 35.26 -42.78
CA GLN A 15 2.79 35.64 -44.03
C GLN A 15 3.95 34.73 -44.39
N GLN A 16 4.55 34.05 -43.39
CA GLN A 16 5.70 33.12 -43.55
C GLN A 16 5.46 31.90 -42.63
N PRO A 17 4.53 31.01 -42.96
CA PRO A 17 4.15 29.92 -42.12
C PRO A 17 5.29 28.92 -41.81
N GLU A 18 6.23 28.76 -42.72
CA GLU A 18 7.40 27.89 -42.59
C GLU A 18 8.30 28.22 -41.40
N PHE A 19 8.42 29.49 -40.99
CA PHE A 19 9.20 29.90 -39.83
C PHE A 19 8.63 29.43 -38.49
N TRP A 20 7.32 29.20 -38.40
CA TRP A 20 6.66 28.84 -37.17
C TRP A 20 6.59 27.32 -36.91
N VAL A 21 6.86 26.50 -37.93
CA VAL A 21 6.79 25.03 -37.82
C VAL A 21 7.77 24.52 -36.75
N ILE A 22 9.01 24.99 -36.76
CA ILE A 22 10.08 24.52 -35.86
C ILE A 22 9.77 24.89 -34.40
N PRO A 23 9.56 26.18 -34.05
CA PRO A 23 9.23 26.56 -32.68
C PRO A 23 8.00 25.84 -32.15
N ALA A 24 6.95 25.72 -32.96
CA ALA A 24 5.72 25.04 -32.56
C ALA A 24 5.95 23.53 -32.31
N GLY A 25 6.64 22.86 -33.24
CA GLY A 25 6.98 21.44 -33.08
C GLY A 25 7.83 21.17 -31.85
N LEU A 26 8.84 22.03 -31.60
CA LEU A 26 9.71 21.92 -30.41
C LEU A 26 8.94 22.10 -29.11
N VAL A 27 8.15 23.15 -29.00
CA VAL A 27 7.35 23.45 -27.78
C VAL A 27 6.40 22.29 -27.46
N ILE A 28 5.72 21.76 -28.46
CA ILE A 28 4.80 20.62 -28.23
C ILE A 28 5.59 19.38 -27.84
N THR A 29 6.66 19.05 -28.59
CA THR A 29 7.46 17.83 -28.35
C THR A 29 8.07 17.85 -26.94
N VAL A 30 8.73 18.94 -26.54
CA VAL A 30 9.31 19.05 -25.19
C VAL A 30 8.22 19.10 -24.12
N GLY A 31 7.12 19.84 -24.34
CA GLY A 31 6.02 19.97 -23.41
C GLY A 31 5.23 18.67 -23.17
N MET A 32 5.27 17.73 -24.13
CA MET A 32 4.65 16.42 -23.99
C MET A 32 5.48 15.41 -23.18
N ALA A 33 6.77 15.64 -23.00
CA ALA A 33 7.67 14.69 -22.35
C ALA A 33 7.17 14.19 -20.97
N PRO A 34 6.62 15.04 -20.08
CA PRO A 34 6.10 14.59 -18.78
C PRO A 34 4.77 13.84 -18.85
N VAL A 35 4.06 13.88 -19.98
CA VAL A 35 2.70 13.31 -20.10
C VAL A 35 2.74 11.79 -20.32
N PHE A 36 3.75 11.30 -21.07
CA PHE A 36 3.81 9.90 -21.45
C PHE A 36 4.53 9.04 -20.40
N ALA A 37 3.95 7.86 -20.16
CA ALA A 37 4.48 6.90 -19.19
C ALA A 37 5.62 6.04 -19.75
N ASP A 38 5.78 5.99 -21.07
CA ASP A 38 6.80 5.19 -21.76
C ASP A 38 7.39 5.95 -22.95
N GLY A 39 8.63 5.56 -23.32
CA GLY A 39 9.35 6.22 -24.39
C GLY A 39 8.80 5.92 -25.79
N PHE A 40 8.15 4.79 -26.01
CA PHE A 40 7.61 4.44 -27.32
C PHE A 40 6.40 5.32 -27.66
N SER A 41 5.43 5.40 -26.75
CA SER A 41 4.25 6.27 -26.91
C SER A 41 4.64 7.73 -27.07
N TYR A 42 5.67 8.18 -26.32
CA TYR A 42 6.21 9.53 -26.47
C TYR A 42 6.77 9.77 -27.89
N ILE A 43 7.64 8.89 -28.40
CA ILE A 43 8.25 9.02 -29.72
C ILE A 43 7.17 8.98 -30.81
N ALA A 44 6.26 8.00 -30.76
CA ALA A 44 5.18 7.86 -31.74
C ALA A 44 4.30 9.12 -31.80
N SER A 45 3.93 9.67 -30.64
CA SER A 45 3.12 10.90 -30.56
C SER A 45 3.90 12.11 -31.03
N SER A 46 5.19 12.22 -30.74
CA SER A 46 6.04 13.30 -31.20
C SER A 46 6.19 13.29 -32.73
N VAL A 47 6.41 12.13 -33.34
CA VAL A 47 6.44 11.95 -34.80
C VAL A 47 5.11 12.39 -35.42
N ALA A 48 3.97 11.94 -34.86
CA ALA A 48 2.66 12.33 -35.33
C ALA A 48 2.43 13.86 -35.26
N VAL A 49 2.87 14.51 -34.17
CA VAL A 49 2.82 15.98 -34.04
C VAL A 49 3.62 16.66 -35.13
N TRP A 50 4.85 16.22 -35.37
CA TRP A 50 5.69 16.80 -36.43
C TRP A 50 5.10 16.63 -37.82
N LEU A 51 4.52 15.46 -38.14
CA LEU A 51 3.82 15.24 -39.40
C LEU A 51 2.64 16.20 -39.60
N VAL A 52 1.88 16.48 -38.55
CA VAL A 52 0.74 17.42 -38.61
C VAL A 52 1.22 18.85 -38.74
N VAL A 53 2.16 19.29 -37.91
CA VAL A 53 2.61 20.69 -37.87
C VAL A 53 3.35 21.07 -39.16
N SER A 54 4.16 20.14 -39.74
CA SER A 54 4.89 20.38 -41.00
C SER A 54 4.08 20.10 -42.27
N TRP A 55 2.84 19.65 -42.15
CA TRP A 55 2.01 19.31 -43.31
C TRP A 55 1.87 20.47 -44.28
N GLY A 56 2.22 20.26 -45.55
CA GLY A 56 2.20 21.28 -46.60
C GLY A 56 3.35 22.29 -46.61
N GLN A 57 4.20 22.29 -45.55
CA GLN A 57 5.31 23.26 -45.43
C GLN A 57 6.69 22.64 -45.74
N VAL A 58 6.81 21.33 -45.87
CA VAL A 58 8.08 20.61 -46.05
C VAL A 58 8.86 21.12 -47.24
N ASN A 59 8.22 21.34 -48.39
CA ASN A 59 8.89 21.81 -49.61
C ASN A 59 9.41 23.27 -49.47
N ALA A 60 8.72 24.11 -48.70
CA ALA A 60 9.15 25.47 -48.40
C ALA A 60 10.35 25.45 -47.44
N MET A 61 10.28 24.62 -46.42
CA MET A 61 11.37 24.44 -45.45
C MET A 61 12.69 23.94 -46.09
N LEU A 62 12.60 22.99 -47.03
CA LEU A 62 13.76 22.42 -47.70
C LEU A 62 14.41 23.37 -48.72
N ARG A 63 13.71 24.43 -49.14
CA ARG A 63 14.23 25.45 -50.04
C ARG A 63 14.88 26.65 -49.33
N MET A 64 14.82 26.68 -48.01
CA MET A 64 15.45 27.74 -47.23
C MET A 64 16.98 27.57 -47.22
N ASP A 65 17.70 28.67 -47.30
CA ASP A 65 19.17 28.69 -47.24
C ASP A 65 19.70 28.09 -45.92
N ASP A 66 18.84 28.08 -44.89
CA ASP A 66 19.15 27.60 -43.53
C ASP A 66 18.64 26.17 -43.26
N ALA A 67 18.40 25.34 -44.28
CA ALA A 67 17.87 23.97 -44.12
C ALA A 67 18.67 23.12 -43.11
N ASN A 68 19.98 23.29 -42.99
CA ASN A 68 20.82 22.61 -42.01
C ASN A 68 20.45 22.93 -40.56
N TRP A 69 20.07 24.18 -40.28
CA TRP A 69 19.61 24.61 -38.97
C TRP A 69 18.27 23.97 -38.59
N ILE A 70 17.40 23.80 -39.58
CA ILE A 70 16.11 23.13 -39.39
C ILE A 70 16.31 21.68 -38.91
N VAL A 71 17.20 20.94 -39.59
CA VAL A 71 17.55 19.57 -39.21
C VAL A 71 18.17 19.53 -37.82
N LEU A 72 19.12 20.42 -37.53
CA LEU A 72 19.81 20.49 -36.24
C LEU A 72 18.80 20.74 -35.09
N MET A 73 17.92 21.73 -35.23
CA MET A 73 16.93 22.07 -34.24
C MET A 73 15.92 20.95 -34.01
N THR A 74 15.45 20.30 -35.09
CA THR A 74 14.51 19.16 -34.99
C THR A 74 15.15 17.99 -34.27
N VAL A 75 16.36 17.59 -34.64
CA VAL A 75 17.07 16.48 -34.00
C VAL A 75 17.36 16.78 -32.53
N SER A 76 17.80 18.02 -32.23
CA SER A 76 18.07 18.47 -30.86
C SER A 76 16.77 18.46 -29.99
N GLY A 77 15.65 18.89 -30.56
CA GLY A 77 14.37 18.90 -29.87
C GLY A 77 13.86 17.49 -29.56
N PHE A 78 13.99 16.56 -30.52
CA PHE A 78 13.68 15.15 -30.25
C PHE A 78 14.62 14.57 -29.20
N GLY A 79 15.93 14.83 -29.29
CA GLY A 79 16.91 14.35 -28.31
C GLY A 79 16.62 14.86 -26.91
N LEU A 80 16.36 16.17 -26.76
CA LEU A 80 15.98 16.77 -25.49
C LEU A 80 14.67 16.20 -24.96
N GLY A 81 13.66 16.06 -25.81
CA GLY A 81 12.37 15.50 -25.41
C GLY A 81 12.46 14.04 -24.94
N ILE A 82 13.25 13.21 -25.64
CA ILE A 82 13.51 11.81 -25.21
C ILE A 82 14.25 11.81 -23.86
N LEU A 83 15.25 12.65 -23.69
CA LEU A 83 16.01 12.78 -22.44
C LEU A 83 15.06 13.16 -21.29
N LEU A 84 14.26 14.21 -21.47
CA LEU A 84 13.30 14.65 -20.47
C LEU A 84 12.27 13.57 -20.15
N ASN A 85 11.71 12.89 -21.16
CA ASN A 85 10.78 11.79 -20.93
C ASN A 85 11.41 10.69 -20.07
N ARG A 86 12.65 10.27 -20.37
CA ARG A 86 13.38 9.28 -19.55
C ARG A 86 13.60 9.75 -18.11
N LEU A 87 13.94 11.01 -17.91
CA LEU A 87 14.11 11.58 -16.57
C LEU A 87 12.78 11.59 -15.79
N PHE A 88 11.68 12.02 -16.43
CA PHE A 88 10.36 12.02 -15.80
C PHE A 88 9.86 10.60 -15.47
N VAL A 89 10.06 9.64 -16.36
CA VAL A 89 9.71 8.24 -16.10
C VAL A 89 10.53 7.65 -14.94
N ALA A 90 11.82 7.93 -14.89
CA ALA A 90 12.72 7.51 -13.81
C ALA A 90 12.28 8.12 -12.45
N GLU A 91 11.99 9.43 -12.43
CA GLU A 91 11.54 10.11 -11.20
C GLU A 91 10.18 9.61 -10.71
N ARG A 92 9.21 9.37 -11.61
CA ARG A 92 7.92 8.75 -11.26
C ARG A 92 8.11 7.36 -10.66
N LYS A 93 8.98 6.54 -11.25
CA LYS A 93 9.28 5.20 -10.73
C LYS A 93 9.89 5.28 -9.32
N LYS A 94 10.83 6.19 -9.10
CA LYS A 94 11.43 6.41 -7.79
C LYS A 94 10.39 6.84 -6.75
N THR A 95 9.56 7.84 -7.08
CA THR A 95 8.49 8.33 -6.22
C THR A 95 7.50 7.21 -5.87
N PHE A 96 7.10 6.40 -6.85
CA PHE A 96 6.22 5.26 -6.63
C PHE A 96 6.82 4.22 -5.66
N LEU A 97 8.12 3.90 -5.82
CA LEU A 97 8.80 2.95 -4.93
C LEU A 97 8.90 3.49 -3.50
N VAL A 98 9.22 4.78 -3.34
CA VAL A 98 9.25 5.43 -2.01
C VAL A 98 7.86 5.45 -1.36
N GLN A 99 6.82 5.80 -2.11
CA GLN A 99 5.44 5.77 -1.61
C GLN A 99 5.02 4.34 -1.20
N ARG A 100 5.34 3.33 -2.00
CA ARG A 100 5.07 1.93 -1.68
C ARG A 100 5.79 1.48 -0.41
N GLU A 101 7.04 1.90 -0.21
CA GLU A 101 7.78 1.58 1.01
C GLU A 101 7.20 2.30 2.23
N LEU A 102 6.81 3.58 2.11
CA LEU A 102 6.11 4.29 3.17
C LEU A 102 4.79 3.62 3.56
N ILE A 103 4.02 3.16 2.57
CA ILE A 103 2.79 2.41 2.82
C ILE A 103 3.11 1.10 3.55
N ARG A 104 4.14 0.35 3.12
CA ARG A 104 4.58 -0.90 3.77
C ARG A 104 4.98 -0.69 5.22
N LEU A 105 5.75 0.36 5.50
CA LEU A 105 6.12 0.73 6.88
C LEU A 105 4.90 1.15 7.71
N SER A 106 3.87 1.69 7.08
CA SER A 106 2.60 2.05 7.74
C SER A 106 1.74 0.87 8.18
N PHE A 107 2.07 -0.39 7.83
CA PHE A 107 1.33 -1.59 8.23
C PHE A 107 1.97 -2.36 9.39
N LYS A 108 3.10 -1.90 9.90
CA LYS A 108 3.77 -2.53 11.03
C LYS A 108 3.63 -1.69 12.29
N ASP A 109 3.54 -2.37 13.43
CA ASP A 109 3.63 -1.74 14.75
C ASP A 109 5.11 -1.49 15.07
N ALA A 110 5.45 -0.25 15.42
CA ALA A 110 6.82 0.17 15.60
C ALA A 110 7.51 -0.51 16.82
N LEU A 111 6.74 -0.88 17.84
CA LEU A 111 7.26 -1.50 19.04
C LEU A 111 7.46 -3.01 18.88
N THR A 112 6.46 -3.69 18.31
CA THR A 112 6.39 -5.16 18.28
C THR A 112 6.84 -5.78 16.95
N GLY A 113 6.89 -5.00 15.87
CA GLY A 113 7.28 -5.46 14.53
C GLY A 113 6.22 -6.29 13.77
N ILE A 114 5.16 -6.77 14.45
CA ILE A 114 4.03 -7.44 13.80
C ILE A 114 3.14 -6.41 13.07
N ASN A 115 2.06 -6.85 12.40
CA ASN A 115 1.17 -5.87 11.78
C ASN A 115 0.53 -4.95 12.83
N ASN A 116 0.31 -3.70 12.47
CA ASN A 116 -0.51 -2.80 13.25
C ASN A 116 -2.01 -3.02 12.94
N ARG A 117 -2.88 -2.28 13.62
CA ARG A 117 -4.33 -2.33 13.43
C ARG A 117 -4.73 -2.24 11.96
N ARG A 118 -4.14 -1.28 11.22
CA ARG A 118 -4.47 -1.06 9.81
C ARG A 118 -4.10 -2.27 8.96
N GLY A 119 -2.88 -2.80 9.11
CA GLY A 119 -2.41 -3.95 8.34
C GLY A 119 -3.21 -5.22 8.61
N LEU A 120 -3.59 -5.47 9.88
CA LEU A 120 -4.40 -6.62 10.21
C LEU A 120 -5.84 -6.48 9.68
N MET A 121 -6.47 -5.30 9.85
CA MET A 121 -7.86 -5.08 9.42
C MET A 121 -8.01 -5.12 7.91
N GLU A 122 -7.04 -4.65 7.13
CA GLU A 122 -7.04 -4.77 5.67
C GLU A 122 -6.99 -6.24 5.25
N THR A 123 -6.08 -7.03 5.82
CA THR A 123 -6.01 -8.47 5.55
C THR A 123 -7.28 -9.21 6.00
N LEU A 124 -7.88 -8.81 7.12
CA LEU A 124 -9.13 -9.40 7.61
C LEU A 124 -10.30 -9.11 6.64
N GLN A 125 -10.36 -7.92 6.02
CA GLN A 125 -11.34 -7.59 4.99
C GLN A 125 -11.18 -8.47 3.74
N ASP A 126 -9.93 -8.67 3.29
CA ASP A 126 -9.64 -9.54 2.14
C ASP A 126 -10.08 -10.99 2.40
N ILE A 127 -9.79 -11.51 3.61
CA ILE A 127 -10.19 -12.85 4.01
C ILE A 127 -11.72 -12.95 4.13
N HIS A 128 -12.38 -11.95 4.68
CA HIS A 128 -13.83 -11.93 4.80
C HIS A 128 -14.51 -12.04 3.43
N ALA A 129 -13.95 -11.39 2.40
CA ALA A 129 -14.47 -11.48 1.03
C ALA A 129 -14.45 -12.92 0.46
N ILE A 130 -13.58 -13.79 0.97
CA ILE A 130 -13.44 -15.19 0.55
C ILE A 130 -13.85 -16.19 1.63
N ALA A 131 -14.43 -15.74 2.75
CA ALA A 131 -14.77 -16.59 3.90
C ALA A 131 -15.80 -17.69 3.61
N SER A 132 -16.58 -17.55 2.51
CA SER A 132 -17.47 -18.61 2.02
C SER A 132 -16.74 -19.87 1.56
N ALA A 133 -15.44 -19.80 1.28
CA ALA A 133 -14.60 -20.90 0.79
C ALA A 133 -13.84 -21.64 1.90
N GLY A 134 -13.94 -21.22 3.17
CA GLY A 134 -13.18 -21.82 4.28
C GLY A 134 -13.75 -21.51 5.66
N ASP A 135 -13.23 -22.23 6.66
CA ASP A 135 -13.52 -21.96 8.06
C ASP A 135 -12.47 -20.98 8.62
N PHE A 136 -12.86 -19.74 8.84
CA PHE A 136 -12.00 -18.71 9.42
C PHE A 136 -12.53 -18.25 10.77
N TYR A 137 -11.60 -17.95 11.69
CA TYR A 137 -11.90 -17.44 13.03
C TYR A 137 -11.07 -16.20 13.30
N PHE A 138 -11.72 -15.17 13.80
CA PHE A 138 -11.02 -13.99 14.34
C PHE A 138 -10.85 -14.15 15.85
N LEU A 139 -9.62 -14.03 16.32
CA LEU A 139 -9.24 -14.05 17.71
C LEU A 139 -8.85 -12.65 18.14
N LEU A 140 -9.52 -12.08 19.13
CA LEU A 140 -9.17 -10.85 19.82
C LEU A 140 -8.52 -11.22 21.14
N ILE A 141 -7.30 -10.76 21.36
CA ILE A 141 -6.43 -11.14 22.48
C ILE A 141 -6.09 -9.87 23.27
N ASP A 142 -6.12 -9.94 24.59
CA ASP A 142 -5.76 -8.82 25.45
C ASP A 142 -4.93 -9.32 26.64
N ILE A 143 -3.93 -8.53 27.03
CA ILE A 143 -3.04 -8.85 28.15
C ILE A 143 -3.74 -8.52 29.47
N ASP A 144 -3.93 -9.51 30.32
CA ASP A 144 -4.60 -9.35 31.60
C ASP A 144 -3.79 -8.45 32.54
N ASP A 145 -4.49 -7.50 33.16
CA ASP A 145 -3.90 -6.59 34.17
C ASP A 145 -2.69 -5.76 33.68
N PHE A 146 -2.59 -5.51 32.38
CA PHE A 146 -1.46 -4.81 31.77
C PHE A 146 -1.21 -3.42 32.40
N LYS A 147 -2.28 -2.68 32.68
CA LYS A 147 -2.18 -1.40 33.39
C LYS A 147 -1.49 -1.54 34.73
N LYS A 148 -1.79 -2.60 35.50
CA LYS A 148 -1.15 -2.84 36.80
C LYS A 148 0.37 -3.11 36.65
N ILE A 149 0.78 -3.79 35.57
CA ILE A 149 2.21 -4.00 35.26
C ILE A 149 2.89 -2.64 35.03
N ASN A 150 2.28 -1.77 34.18
CA ASN A 150 2.81 -0.43 33.93
C ASN A 150 2.87 0.42 35.20
N ASP A 151 1.81 0.43 35.99
CA ASP A 151 1.72 1.22 37.22
C ASP A 151 2.72 0.77 38.29
N THR A 152 3.08 -0.53 38.29
CA THR A 152 3.99 -1.11 39.31
C THR A 152 5.46 -1.04 38.88
N SER A 153 5.75 -1.27 37.57
CA SER A 153 7.10 -1.53 37.08
C SER A 153 7.56 -0.57 35.98
N GLY A 154 6.71 0.39 35.61
CA GLY A 154 7.01 1.38 34.57
C GLY A 154 6.73 0.91 33.15
N HIS A 155 6.65 1.87 32.24
CA HIS A 155 6.32 1.62 30.83
C HIS A 155 7.37 0.77 30.09
N ASP A 156 8.64 0.89 30.46
CA ASP A 156 9.71 0.07 29.84
C ASP A 156 9.50 -1.43 30.07
N VAL A 157 8.95 -1.82 31.23
CA VAL A 157 8.59 -3.21 31.51
C VAL A 157 7.34 -3.61 30.74
N GLY A 158 6.35 -2.71 30.64
CA GLY A 158 5.17 -2.92 29.80
C GLY A 158 5.53 -3.13 28.32
N ASP A 159 6.44 -2.33 27.79
CA ASP A 159 6.92 -2.49 26.41
C ASP A 159 7.59 -3.85 26.18
N ARG A 160 8.40 -4.32 27.13
CA ARG A 160 8.96 -5.69 27.06
C ARG A 160 7.89 -6.76 27.10
N VAL A 161 6.85 -6.59 27.91
CA VAL A 161 5.68 -7.51 27.93
C VAL A 161 5.01 -7.54 26.57
N LEU A 162 4.74 -6.39 25.95
CA LEU A 162 4.13 -6.30 24.62
C LEU A 162 4.98 -6.99 23.55
N ILE A 163 6.30 -6.79 23.56
CA ILE A 163 7.24 -7.41 22.60
C ILE A 163 7.23 -8.93 22.76
N GLU A 164 7.33 -9.44 23.99
CA GLU A 164 7.37 -10.89 24.25
C GLU A 164 6.04 -11.57 23.91
N VAL A 165 4.91 -10.97 24.26
CA VAL A 165 3.58 -11.49 23.90
C VAL A 165 3.39 -11.49 22.37
N ALA A 166 3.78 -10.41 21.69
CA ALA A 166 3.76 -10.34 20.23
C ALA A 166 4.65 -11.43 19.59
N SER A 167 5.83 -11.69 20.16
CA SER A 167 6.73 -12.74 19.71
C SER A 167 6.13 -14.14 19.87
N VAL A 168 5.44 -14.41 20.98
CA VAL A 168 4.70 -15.68 21.18
C VAL A 168 3.60 -15.82 20.15
N ILE A 169 2.76 -14.78 19.99
CA ILE A 169 1.68 -14.78 19.01
C ILE A 169 2.26 -15.03 17.62
N GLY A 170 3.30 -14.30 17.21
CA GLY A 170 3.93 -14.43 15.90
C GLY A 170 4.47 -15.83 15.60
N ARG A 171 5.11 -16.48 16.58
CA ARG A 171 5.60 -17.86 16.44
C ARG A 171 4.48 -18.89 16.27
N HIS A 172 3.39 -18.76 17.03
CA HIS A 172 2.24 -19.66 16.90
C HIS A 172 1.39 -19.36 15.67
N ALA A 173 1.32 -18.10 15.27
CA ALA A 173 0.57 -17.62 14.13
C ALA A 173 1.40 -17.55 12.83
N GLU A 174 2.51 -18.31 12.73
CA GLU A 174 3.26 -18.39 11.49
C GLU A 174 2.38 -18.91 10.36
N GLY A 175 2.28 -18.10 9.28
CA GLY A 175 1.36 -18.36 8.16
C GLY A 175 -0.07 -17.84 8.37
N TYR A 176 -0.43 -17.33 9.54
CA TYR A 176 -1.71 -16.70 9.83
C TYR A 176 -1.56 -15.18 10.01
N PRO A 177 -2.48 -14.36 9.45
CA PRO A 177 -2.47 -12.92 9.68
C PRO A 177 -2.63 -12.62 11.17
N HIS A 178 -1.73 -11.79 11.69
CA HIS A 178 -1.74 -11.36 13.09
C HIS A 178 -1.19 -9.95 13.23
N GLY A 179 -1.61 -9.24 14.28
CA GLY A 179 -1.18 -7.86 14.50
C GLY A 179 -1.60 -7.31 15.86
N ARG A 180 -1.04 -6.13 16.19
CA ARG A 180 -1.41 -5.36 17.37
C ARG A 180 -2.49 -4.34 17.00
N LEU A 181 -3.61 -4.37 17.69
CA LEU A 181 -4.76 -3.52 17.42
C LEU A 181 -4.68 -2.16 18.14
N GLY A 182 -3.96 -2.11 19.25
CA GLY A 182 -3.72 -0.90 20.05
C GLY A 182 -3.53 -1.24 21.52
N GLY A 183 -2.83 -0.42 22.28
CA GLY A 183 -2.58 -0.67 23.70
C GLY A 183 -2.00 -2.06 23.94
N GLU A 184 -2.74 -2.89 24.67
CA GLU A 184 -2.44 -4.27 25.01
C GLU A 184 -3.23 -5.32 24.18
N GLU A 185 -3.92 -4.88 23.11
CA GLU A 185 -4.77 -5.71 22.30
C GLU A 185 -4.07 -6.23 21.03
N PHE A 186 -4.28 -7.51 20.74
CA PHE A 186 -3.79 -8.20 19.54
C PHE A 186 -4.91 -8.91 18.81
N GLY A 187 -4.72 -9.16 17.52
CA GLY A 187 -5.65 -9.93 16.70
C GLY A 187 -4.94 -11.02 15.91
N VAL A 188 -5.61 -12.14 15.68
CA VAL A 188 -5.15 -13.24 14.81
C VAL A 188 -6.32 -13.71 13.96
N VAL A 189 -6.07 -14.00 12.67
CA VAL A 189 -7.05 -14.65 11.79
C VAL A 189 -6.59 -16.08 11.56
N PHE A 190 -7.28 -17.03 12.16
CA PHE A 190 -6.97 -18.46 12.05
C PHE A 190 -7.83 -19.10 10.94
N ASN A 191 -7.20 -19.95 10.12
CA ASN A 191 -7.91 -20.77 9.12
C ASN A 191 -7.90 -22.23 9.55
N GLY A 192 -9.07 -22.82 9.75
CA GLY A 192 -9.25 -24.21 10.15
C GLY A 192 -10.53 -24.41 10.94
N ARG A 193 -10.82 -25.66 11.31
CA ARG A 193 -12.03 -26.04 12.04
C ARG A 193 -12.08 -25.45 13.46
N ALA A 194 -13.27 -25.39 14.05
CA ALA A 194 -13.49 -24.82 15.39
C ALA A 194 -12.64 -25.46 16.50
N ASP A 195 -12.49 -26.79 16.47
CA ASP A 195 -11.65 -27.53 17.42
C ASP A 195 -10.16 -27.14 17.29
N ALA A 196 -9.68 -26.98 16.07
CA ALA A 196 -8.31 -26.52 15.79
C ALA A 196 -8.10 -25.06 16.22
N ALA A 197 -9.08 -24.18 16.00
CA ALA A 197 -9.04 -22.79 16.43
C ALA A 197 -8.98 -22.66 17.96
N GLN A 198 -9.78 -23.45 18.67
CA GLN A 198 -9.76 -23.50 20.13
C GLN A 198 -8.43 -24.05 20.67
N ALA A 199 -7.90 -25.13 20.08
CA ALA A 199 -6.59 -25.66 20.45
C ALA A 199 -5.46 -24.67 20.16
N PHE A 200 -5.58 -23.88 19.09
CA PHE A 200 -4.64 -22.83 18.76
C PHE A 200 -4.67 -21.68 19.80
N ALA A 201 -5.87 -21.22 20.17
CA ALA A 201 -6.02 -20.21 21.22
C ALA A 201 -5.44 -20.68 22.56
N GLU A 202 -5.71 -21.92 22.94
CA GLU A 202 -5.19 -22.52 24.18
C GLU A 202 -3.66 -22.60 24.19
N ARG A 203 -3.03 -23.03 23.09
CA ARG A 203 -1.56 -23.08 23.00
C ARG A 203 -0.92 -21.69 23.17
N ILE A 204 -1.48 -20.65 22.58
CA ILE A 204 -0.98 -19.28 22.76
C ILE A 204 -1.12 -18.88 24.24
N ARG A 205 -2.32 -19.07 24.81
CA ARG A 205 -2.61 -18.75 26.21
C ARG A 205 -1.65 -19.43 27.18
N GLU A 206 -1.47 -20.74 27.05
CA GLU A 206 -0.55 -21.54 27.90
C GLU A 206 0.90 -21.07 27.77
N HIS A 207 1.35 -20.80 26.53
CA HIS A 207 2.70 -20.35 26.30
C HIS A 207 2.93 -18.97 26.95
N VAL A 208 2.01 -18.01 26.78
CA VAL A 208 2.11 -16.71 27.45
C VAL A 208 2.10 -16.87 28.98
N ALA A 209 1.19 -17.69 29.52
CA ALA A 209 1.10 -17.94 30.97
C ALA A 209 2.36 -18.61 31.57
N SER A 210 3.14 -19.29 30.74
CA SER A 210 4.42 -19.91 31.15
C SER A 210 5.58 -18.91 31.24
N LEU A 211 5.43 -17.73 30.64
CA LEU A 211 6.50 -16.72 30.61
C LEU A 211 6.68 -16.04 31.97
N ARG A 212 7.91 -15.63 32.21
CA ARG A 212 8.32 -14.73 33.30
C ARG A 212 9.00 -13.53 32.67
N ILE A 213 8.28 -12.43 32.56
CA ILE A 213 8.79 -11.21 31.94
C ILE A 213 9.08 -10.19 33.02
N ALA A 214 10.36 -9.86 33.20
CA ALA A 214 10.83 -8.97 34.27
C ALA A 214 10.30 -9.34 35.67
N GLY A 215 10.12 -10.63 35.95
CA GLY A 215 9.58 -11.14 37.22
C GLY A 215 8.06 -11.25 37.32
N HIS A 216 7.33 -10.74 36.33
CA HIS A 216 5.87 -10.81 36.27
C HIS A 216 5.38 -12.12 35.61
N VAL A 217 4.32 -12.67 36.16
CA VAL A 217 3.47 -13.67 35.48
C VAL A 217 2.51 -12.90 34.58
N VAL A 218 2.57 -13.15 33.28
CA VAL A 218 1.69 -12.52 32.31
C VAL A 218 0.67 -13.53 31.82
N THR A 219 -0.60 -13.16 31.79
CA THR A 219 -1.67 -13.96 31.19
C THR A 219 -2.42 -13.16 30.15
N ILE A 220 -3.16 -13.84 29.30
CA ILE A 220 -3.99 -13.24 28.27
C ILE A 220 -5.41 -13.81 28.31
N SER A 221 -6.37 -12.96 28.00
CA SER A 221 -7.76 -13.37 27.71
C SER A 221 -7.99 -13.29 26.20
N ILE A 222 -8.80 -14.22 25.66
CA ILE A 222 -9.03 -14.35 24.23
C ILE A 222 -10.53 -14.46 23.96
N GLY A 223 -11.05 -13.58 23.11
CA GLY A 223 -12.38 -13.71 22.51
C GLY A 223 -12.27 -14.22 21.09
N MET A 224 -13.11 -15.15 20.69
CA MET A 224 -13.08 -15.74 19.36
C MET A 224 -14.45 -15.67 18.72
N ALA A 225 -14.49 -15.41 17.42
CA ALA A 225 -15.71 -15.48 16.61
C ALA A 225 -15.41 -16.07 15.22
N ARG A 226 -16.38 -16.78 14.65
CA ARG A 226 -16.29 -17.28 13.28
C ARG A 226 -16.49 -16.14 12.30
N LEU A 227 -15.68 -16.11 11.23
CA LEU A 227 -15.91 -15.24 10.07
C LEU A 227 -16.93 -15.91 9.15
N GLU A 228 -18.05 -15.26 8.94
CA GLU A 228 -19.07 -15.70 8.00
C GLU A 228 -19.26 -14.68 6.90
N ALA A 229 -19.20 -15.10 5.64
CA ALA A 229 -19.38 -14.20 4.49
C ALA A 229 -20.79 -13.55 4.44
N SER A 230 -21.76 -14.11 5.16
CA SER A 230 -23.14 -13.62 5.25
C SER A 230 -23.33 -12.50 6.28
N THR A 231 -22.36 -12.29 7.19
CA THR A 231 -22.43 -11.28 8.25
C THR A 231 -21.48 -10.12 7.97
N ASP A 232 -21.76 -8.94 8.52
CA ASP A 232 -20.80 -7.84 8.44
C ASP A 232 -19.55 -8.16 9.27
N LEU A 233 -18.39 -7.78 8.74
CA LEU A 233 -17.11 -7.92 9.44
C LEU A 233 -17.14 -7.25 10.83
N GLY A 234 -17.82 -6.11 10.94
CA GLY A 234 -18.05 -5.43 12.22
C GLY A 234 -18.76 -6.31 13.26
N ASP A 235 -19.69 -7.16 12.83
CA ASP A 235 -20.37 -8.11 13.73
C ASP A 235 -19.43 -9.20 14.23
N THR A 236 -18.55 -9.72 13.38
CA THR A 236 -17.52 -10.69 13.80
C THR A 236 -16.59 -10.09 14.85
N VAL A 237 -16.10 -8.87 14.63
CA VAL A 237 -15.24 -8.18 15.60
C VAL A 237 -15.99 -7.95 16.92
N ARG A 238 -17.26 -7.52 16.87
CA ARG A 238 -18.11 -7.31 18.04
C ARG A 238 -18.35 -8.62 18.81
N LEU A 239 -18.56 -9.75 18.12
CA LEU A 239 -18.70 -11.05 18.77
C LEU A 239 -17.40 -11.48 19.46
N ALA A 240 -16.25 -11.30 18.82
CA ALA A 240 -14.97 -11.56 19.44
C ALA A 240 -14.73 -10.68 20.68
N ASP A 241 -15.12 -9.39 20.63
CA ASP A 241 -15.05 -8.48 21.78
C ASP A 241 -15.95 -8.95 22.94
N GLN A 242 -17.18 -9.36 22.65
CA GLN A 242 -18.08 -9.96 23.66
C GLN A 242 -17.48 -11.23 24.28
N GLY A 243 -16.82 -12.07 23.47
CA GLY A 243 -16.10 -13.24 23.97
C GLY A 243 -14.94 -12.87 24.89
N LEU A 244 -14.17 -11.87 24.53
CA LEU A 244 -13.05 -11.35 25.31
C LEU A 244 -13.54 -10.75 26.65
N TYR A 245 -14.60 -9.96 26.61
CA TYR A 245 -15.23 -9.43 27.81
C TYR A 245 -15.68 -10.55 28.76
N GLU A 246 -16.33 -11.59 28.23
CA GLU A 246 -16.76 -12.76 29.00
C GLU A 246 -15.55 -13.52 29.59
N ALA A 247 -14.46 -13.71 28.82
CA ALA A 247 -13.24 -14.32 29.30
C ALA A 247 -12.66 -13.56 30.52
N LYS A 248 -12.63 -12.21 30.47
CA LYS A 248 -12.21 -11.35 31.56
C LYS A 248 -13.12 -11.46 32.79
N GLN A 249 -14.46 -11.48 32.59
CA GLN A 249 -15.45 -11.61 33.69
C GLN A 249 -15.37 -12.98 34.39
N ARG A 250 -15.09 -14.04 33.66
CA ARG A 250 -14.98 -15.40 34.19
C ARG A 250 -13.64 -15.69 34.90
N GLY A 251 -12.80 -14.66 35.16
CA GLY A 251 -11.56 -14.78 35.92
C GLY A 251 -10.29 -14.77 35.08
N LYS A 252 -10.35 -14.24 33.84
CA LYS A 252 -9.19 -14.03 32.96
C LYS A 252 -8.45 -15.33 32.58
N ASN A 253 -7.31 -15.24 31.90
CA ASN A 253 -6.46 -16.36 31.51
C ASN A 253 -7.22 -17.51 30.86
N ARG A 254 -8.05 -17.20 29.87
CA ARG A 254 -8.91 -18.15 29.13
C ARG A 254 -9.33 -17.62 27.77
N TYR A 255 -9.89 -18.49 26.96
CA TYR A 255 -10.59 -18.11 25.76
C TYR A 255 -12.09 -18.35 25.85
N VAL A 256 -12.86 -17.63 25.04
CA VAL A 256 -14.32 -17.83 24.82
C VAL A 256 -14.60 -17.75 23.33
N LEU A 257 -15.20 -18.79 22.77
CA LEU A 257 -15.71 -18.83 21.40
C LEU A 257 -17.18 -18.42 21.41
N LYS A 258 -17.51 -17.42 20.61
CA LYS A 258 -18.89 -17.02 20.30
C LYS A 258 -19.35 -17.68 19.00
N PRO A 259 -20.59 -18.18 18.99
CA PRO A 259 -21.18 -18.77 17.79
C PRO A 259 -21.38 -17.74 16.66
#